data_089421e7d7e29f07b3beed6c05224c9b
#
_entry.id   089421e7d7e29f07b3beed6c05224c9b
#
_cell.length_a   1.000
_cell.length_b   1.000
_cell.length_c   1.000
_cell.angle_alpha   90.00
_cell.angle_beta   90.00
_cell.angle_gamma   90.00
#
_symmetry.space_group_name_H-M   'P 1'
#
loop_
_entity.id
_entity.type
_entity.pdbx_description
1 polymer ?
#
loop_
_entity_poly.entity_id
_entity_poly.type
_entity_poly.pdbx_seq_one_letter_code
_entity_poly.pdbx_strand_id
1 'polypeptide(L)'
;MLFKNVIGQTDVKLHLVNMVQQNRISHALLFLGKEGSGALPLAIAFAQYVVCEKVNRKQIIEQEPSLFGAPPPEERGGGRPDSCGECPSCLKMQQLMHPDIHFSYPVVPRKAGDKPLSSDYISEWREFISKYPYGNAYDWLQFIGAENKQGNITAYECNDIIRKLSLKSFESGFKILVMWMPEYLGNEGNKLLKLIEEPPPNTLFILVAENESLILQTILSRTQLVKIPALTGEDITGALVSKANLAEEQARQIALIAEGNYREALQLMQHADEDWQSLLREWLNAILKNGPIAQVKWIDEVSKLGREKQKQFLRYFNHLLEQAIRLQAMGAQNLHLPTNELDFAGRLNKIAGFVQQQAIIEELDKASYYIERNANPKMLFHALTIKLYHIIAGKEVTNVL
;
A
#
# COMPACT_ATOMS: atom_id res chain seq x y z
N MET A 1 -6.74 -16.16 -1.01
CA MET A 1 -7.45 -14.86 -1.14
C MET A 1 -8.21 -14.84 -2.44
N LEU A 2 -9.49 -14.42 -2.46
CA LEU A 2 -10.33 -14.36 -3.66
C LEU A 2 -10.40 -12.92 -4.18
N PHE A 3 -10.65 -12.71 -5.47
CA PHE A 3 -10.89 -11.37 -6.02
C PHE A 3 -12.03 -10.62 -5.30
N LYS A 4 -13.10 -11.35 -4.92
CA LYS A 4 -14.21 -10.75 -4.15
C LYS A 4 -13.80 -10.19 -2.79
N ASN A 5 -12.70 -10.66 -2.22
CA ASN A 5 -12.20 -10.19 -0.92
C ASN A 5 -11.33 -8.92 -1.04
N VAL A 6 -10.86 -8.62 -2.26
CA VAL A 6 -10.10 -7.40 -2.55
C VAL A 6 -11.08 -6.24 -2.75
N ILE A 7 -10.86 -5.14 -2.04
CA ILE A 7 -11.72 -3.95 -2.11
C ILE A 7 -11.56 -3.27 -3.47
N GLY A 8 -12.66 -2.83 -4.07
CA GLY A 8 -12.67 -2.10 -5.33
C GLY A 8 -11.97 -2.85 -6.49
N GLN A 9 -11.23 -2.12 -7.31
CA GLN A 9 -10.36 -2.62 -8.40
C GLN A 9 -11.11 -3.46 -9.46
N THR A 10 -12.38 -3.17 -9.72
CA THR A 10 -13.25 -3.97 -10.59
C THR A 10 -12.68 -4.13 -12.00
N ASP A 11 -12.22 -3.04 -12.62
CA ASP A 11 -11.69 -3.04 -13.98
C ASP A 11 -10.37 -3.81 -14.08
N VAL A 12 -9.51 -3.66 -13.06
CA VAL A 12 -8.23 -4.38 -13.01
C VAL A 12 -8.46 -5.87 -12.83
N LYS A 13 -9.39 -6.27 -11.95
CA LYS A 13 -9.78 -7.68 -11.78
C LYS A 13 -10.29 -8.28 -13.09
N LEU A 14 -11.17 -7.57 -13.80
CA LEU A 14 -11.69 -8.01 -15.09
C LEU A 14 -10.57 -8.13 -16.12
N HIS A 15 -9.65 -7.16 -16.18
CA HIS A 15 -8.48 -7.21 -17.06
C HIS A 15 -7.63 -8.46 -16.79
N LEU A 16 -7.31 -8.73 -15.52
CA LEU A 16 -6.52 -9.90 -15.11
C LEU A 16 -7.22 -11.24 -15.44
N VAL A 17 -8.53 -11.31 -15.21
CA VAL A 17 -9.35 -12.47 -15.60
C VAL A 17 -9.27 -12.71 -17.10
N ASN A 18 -9.44 -11.65 -17.91
CA ASN A 18 -9.37 -11.74 -19.37
C ASN A 18 -7.99 -12.18 -19.87
N MET A 19 -6.89 -11.73 -19.23
CA MET A 19 -5.53 -12.18 -19.57
C MET A 19 -5.38 -13.69 -19.42
N VAL A 20 -5.91 -14.27 -18.33
CA VAL A 20 -5.85 -15.72 -18.10
C VAL A 20 -6.75 -16.46 -19.08
N GLN A 21 -7.98 -16.01 -19.26
CA GLN A 21 -8.97 -16.68 -20.11
C GLN A 21 -8.58 -16.69 -21.59
N GLN A 22 -7.88 -15.65 -22.04
CA GLN A 22 -7.38 -15.52 -23.42
C GLN A 22 -6.00 -16.15 -23.60
N ASN A 23 -5.44 -16.78 -22.56
CA ASN A 23 -4.07 -17.33 -22.55
C ASN A 23 -3.01 -16.28 -22.97
N ARG A 24 -3.16 -15.05 -22.52
CA ARG A 24 -2.28 -13.91 -22.84
C ARG A 24 -1.59 -13.35 -21.58
N ILE A 25 -1.14 -14.25 -20.71
CA ILE A 25 -0.42 -13.84 -19.50
C ILE A 25 1.02 -13.55 -19.87
N SER A 26 1.50 -12.32 -19.65
CA SER A 26 2.93 -12.02 -19.71
C SER A 26 3.67 -12.77 -18.61
N HIS A 27 4.86 -13.25 -18.90
CA HIS A 27 5.68 -13.96 -17.93
C HIS A 27 6.15 -13.08 -16.75
N ALA A 28 6.13 -11.76 -16.89
CA ALA A 28 6.49 -10.81 -15.84
C ALA A 28 5.51 -9.63 -15.81
N LEU A 29 4.82 -9.46 -14.69
CA LEU A 29 3.85 -8.40 -14.44
C LEU A 29 4.35 -7.50 -13.31
N LEU A 30 4.23 -6.18 -13.49
CA LEU A 30 4.48 -5.19 -12.44
C LEU A 30 3.13 -4.60 -12.00
N PHE A 31 2.66 -4.98 -10.82
CA PHE A 31 1.51 -4.38 -10.15
C PHE A 31 1.98 -3.12 -9.44
N LEU A 32 1.68 -1.97 -10.02
CA LEU A 32 2.09 -0.67 -9.50
C LEU A 32 0.88 0.04 -8.90
N GLY A 33 0.88 0.19 -7.60
CA GLY A 33 -0.19 0.88 -6.88
C GLY A 33 0.34 1.54 -5.62
N LYS A 34 -0.17 2.72 -5.30
CA LYS A 34 0.17 3.41 -4.05
C LYS A 34 -0.21 2.58 -2.82
N GLU A 35 0.39 2.91 -1.69
CA GLU A 35 0.05 2.35 -0.38
C GLU A 35 -1.47 2.30 -0.17
N GLY A 36 -1.97 1.20 0.39
CA GLY A 36 -3.40 1.02 0.68
C GLY A 36 -4.31 0.82 -0.52
N SER A 37 -3.80 0.85 -1.78
CA SER A 37 -4.58 0.61 -3.00
C SER A 37 -5.06 -0.84 -3.17
N GLY A 38 -4.45 -1.78 -2.45
CA GLY A 38 -4.76 -3.20 -2.54
C GLY A 38 -3.95 -3.97 -3.59
N ALA A 39 -2.78 -3.46 -4.01
CA ALA A 39 -1.92 -4.13 -4.98
C ALA A 39 -1.46 -5.51 -4.51
N LEU A 40 -1.02 -5.65 -3.26
CA LEU A 40 -0.58 -6.94 -2.70
C LEU A 40 -1.71 -7.97 -2.58
N PRO A 41 -2.87 -7.68 -1.94
CA PRO A 41 -3.98 -8.64 -1.92
C PRO A 41 -4.49 -9.00 -3.31
N LEU A 42 -4.47 -8.07 -4.27
CA LEU A 42 -4.83 -8.34 -5.66
C LEU A 42 -3.84 -9.30 -6.34
N ALA A 43 -2.54 -9.13 -6.13
CA ALA A 43 -1.50 -10.01 -6.65
C ALA A 43 -1.64 -11.43 -6.10
N ILE A 44 -1.93 -11.57 -4.80
CA ILE A 44 -2.16 -12.87 -4.15
C ILE A 44 -3.44 -13.53 -4.70
N ALA A 45 -4.52 -12.76 -4.89
CA ALA A 45 -5.77 -13.25 -5.47
C ALA A 45 -5.57 -13.67 -6.93
N PHE A 46 -4.78 -12.92 -7.70
CA PHE A 46 -4.44 -13.27 -9.08
C PHE A 46 -3.57 -14.54 -9.15
N ALA A 47 -2.56 -14.66 -8.30
CA ALA A 47 -1.77 -15.90 -8.21
C ALA A 47 -2.66 -17.13 -7.89
N GLN A 48 -3.62 -16.97 -6.96
CA GLN A 48 -4.60 -18.02 -6.67
C GLN A 48 -5.50 -18.32 -7.88
N TYR A 49 -5.91 -17.31 -8.63
CA TYR A 49 -6.73 -17.47 -9.83
C TYR A 49 -6.00 -18.28 -10.91
N VAL A 50 -4.71 -17.98 -11.13
CA VAL A 50 -3.86 -18.67 -12.12
C VAL A 50 -3.66 -20.16 -11.79
N VAL A 51 -3.57 -20.54 -10.51
CA VAL A 51 -3.38 -21.97 -10.11
C VAL A 51 -4.70 -22.67 -9.81
N CYS A 52 -5.85 -22.01 -9.90
CA CYS A 52 -7.14 -22.60 -9.60
C CYS A 52 -7.49 -23.72 -10.60
N GLU A 53 -7.65 -24.95 -10.12
CA GLU A 53 -7.94 -26.11 -10.96
C GLU A 53 -9.23 -25.95 -11.77
N LYS A 54 -10.27 -25.35 -11.20
CA LYS A 54 -11.55 -25.12 -11.89
C LYS A 54 -11.49 -24.04 -12.96
N VAL A 55 -10.52 -23.12 -12.87
CA VAL A 55 -10.23 -22.13 -13.92
C VAL A 55 -9.44 -22.81 -15.06
N ASN A 56 -8.48 -23.67 -14.72
CA ASN A 56 -7.58 -24.29 -15.69
C ASN A 56 -8.16 -25.54 -16.37
N ARG A 57 -9.15 -26.22 -15.78
CA ARG A 57 -9.77 -27.43 -16.39
C ARG A 57 -10.27 -27.24 -17.82
N LYS A 58 -10.69 -26.02 -18.20
CA LYS A 58 -11.08 -25.75 -19.59
C LYS A 58 -9.91 -25.80 -20.58
N GLN A 59 -8.70 -25.47 -20.16
CA GLN A 59 -7.51 -25.53 -21.02
C GLN A 59 -7.04 -26.98 -21.29
N ILE A 60 -7.31 -27.90 -20.36
CA ILE A 60 -6.91 -29.33 -20.50
C ILE A 60 -7.88 -30.05 -21.42
N ILE A 61 -9.18 -29.74 -21.40
CA ILE A 61 -10.20 -30.41 -22.25
C ILE A 61 -10.06 -30.03 -23.71
N GLU A 62 -9.51 -28.87 -24.04
CA GLU A 62 -9.24 -28.45 -25.45
C GLU A 62 -8.01 -29.13 -26.05
N GLN A 63 -7.18 -29.85 -25.28
CA GLN A 63 -5.96 -30.50 -25.75
C GLN A 63 -6.05 -32.01 -25.89
N GLU A 64 -7.12 -32.68 -25.40
CA GLU A 64 -7.31 -34.09 -25.64
C GLU A 64 -8.26 -34.32 -26.81
N PRO A 65 -7.79 -34.95 -27.93
CA PRO A 65 -8.67 -35.35 -29.01
C PRO A 65 -9.58 -36.49 -28.52
N SER A 66 -10.84 -36.18 -28.25
CA SER A 66 -11.85 -37.16 -27.87
C SER A 66 -12.16 -38.05 -29.07
N LEU A 67 -11.86 -39.35 -28.97
CA LEU A 67 -12.21 -40.34 -29.97
C LEU A 67 -13.72 -40.66 -30.05
N PHE A 68 -14.48 -40.21 -29.04
CA PHE A 68 -15.93 -40.38 -28.96
C PHE A 68 -16.57 -39.01 -28.80
N GLY A 69 -17.06 -38.45 -29.86
CA GLY A 69 -17.77 -37.17 -29.99
C GLY A 69 -17.80 -36.27 -28.77
N ALA A 70 -17.38 -35.02 -28.92
CA ALA A 70 -17.43 -34.05 -27.86
C ALA A 70 -18.84 -33.93 -27.25
N PRO A 71 -19.00 -33.90 -25.91
CA PRO A 71 -20.28 -33.58 -25.29
C PRO A 71 -20.76 -32.21 -25.83
N PRO A 72 -22.10 -32.02 -25.93
CA PRO A 72 -22.65 -30.75 -26.45
C PRO A 72 -22.03 -29.60 -25.69
N PRO A 73 -21.71 -28.49 -26.36
CA PRO A 73 -21.11 -27.32 -25.72
C PRO A 73 -22.12 -26.79 -24.68
N GLU A 74 -21.91 -27.19 -23.44
CA GLU A 74 -22.49 -26.42 -22.34
C GLU A 74 -22.01 -25.00 -22.57
N GLU A 75 -22.96 -24.11 -22.67
CA GLU A 75 -22.88 -22.68 -23.02
C GLU A 75 -21.48 -22.10 -22.90
N ARG A 76 -20.89 -21.74 -24.05
CA ARG A 76 -19.64 -20.96 -24.14
C ARG A 76 -19.89 -19.56 -23.58
N GLY A 77 -20.22 -19.50 -22.30
CA GLY A 77 -20.49 -18.30 -21.52
C GLY A 77 -19.39 -18.12 -20.49
N GLY A 78 -18.60 -17.09 -20.71
CA GLY A 78 -17.72 -16.43 -19.76
C GLY A 78 -16.95 -17.32 -18.77
N GLY A 79 -15.62 -17.30 -18.83
CA GLY A 79 -14.80 -17.93 -17.81
C GLY A 79 -15.18 -17.42 -16.41
N ARG A 80 -14.87 -18.17 -15.38
CA ARG A 80 -15.20 -17.79 -14.00
C ARG A 80 -14.57 -16.44 -13.66
N PRO A 81 -15.33 -15.49 -13.06
CA PRO A 81 -14.80 -14.17 -12.73
C PRO A 81 -13.84 -14.22 -11.51
N ASP A 82 -13.81 -15.34 -10.77
CA ASP A 82 -12.96 -15.54 -9.59
C ASP A 82 -12.53 -17.01 -9.46
N SER A 83 -11.51 -17.25 -8.66
CA SER A 83 -11.08 -18.60 -8.28
C SER A 83 -12.18 -19.29 -7.46
N CYS A 84 -12.25 -20.63 -7.51
CA CYS A 84 -13.36 -21.37 -6.89
C CYS A 84 -13.35 -21.33 -5.34
N GLY A 85 -12.18 -21.14 -4.73
CA GLY A 85 -12.02 -21.10 -3.27
C GLY A 85 -12.06 -22.46 -2.56
N GLU A 86 -12.32 -23.57 -3.26
CA GLU A 86 -12.61 -24.88 -2.66
C GLU A 86 -11.74 -26.04 -3.21
N CYS A 87 -11.09 -25.87 -4.37
CA CYS A 87 -10.18 -26.91 -4.88
C CYS A 87 -8.89 -26.96 -4.03
N PRO A 88 -8.14 -28.08 -4.06
CA PRO A 88 -6.91 -28.24 -3.30
C PRO A 88 -5.92 -27.07 -3.45
N SER A 89 -5.70 -26.61 -4.67
CA SER A 89 -4.83 -25.46 -4.96
C SER A 89 -5.35 -24.17 -4.29
N CYS A 90 -6.66 -23.90 -4.34
CA CYS A 90 -7.26 -22.75 -3.67
C CYS A 90 -7.13 -22.83 -2.15
N LEU A 91 -7.35 -24.01 -1.54
CA LEU A 91 -7.23 -24.21 -0.09
C LEU A 91 -5.78 -24.00 0.38
N LYS A 92 -4.79 -24.52 -0.36
CA LYS A 92 -3.38 -24.26 -0.08
C LYS A 92 -3.03 -22.78 -0.20
N MET A 93 -3.58 -22.09 -1.21
CA MET A 93 -3.37 -20.64 -1.38
C MET A 93 -4.01 -19.77 -0.30
N GLN A 94 -5.14 -20.19 0.26
CA GLN A 94 -5.74 -19.47 1.41
C GLN A 94 -4.81 -19.48 2.62
N GLN A 95 -3.97 -20.49 2.75
CA GLN A 95 -2.95 -20.62 3.80
C GLN A 95 -1.56 -20.14 3.35
N LEU A 96 -1.41 -19.62 2.11
CA LEU A 96 -0.14 -19.27 1.48
C LEU A 96 0.88 -20.44 1.52
N MET A 97 0.41 -21.66 1.23
CA MET A 97 1.17 -22.91 1.34
C MET A 97 1.25 -23.69 0.01
N HIS A 98 0.87 -23.06 -1.12
CA HIS A 98 0.94 -23.72 -2.42
C HIS A 98 2.41 -23.94 -2.83
N PRO A 99 2.82 -25.18 -3.20
CA PRO A 99 4.23 -25.51 -3.43
C PRO A 99 4.84 -24.79 -4.63
N ASP A 100 4.03 -24.44 -5.64
CA ASP A 100 4.48 -23.75 -6.86
C ASP A 100 4.35 -22.23 -6.77
N ILE A 101 3.97 -21.67 -5.61
CA ILE A 101 3.91 -20.23 -5.39
C ILE A 101 4.91 -19.83 -4.32
N HIS A 102 5.83 -18.98 -4.72
CA HIS A 102 6.89 -18.48 -3.88
C HIS A 102 6.67 -17.00 -3.57
N PHE A 103 7.01 -16.60 -2.35
CA PHE A 103 6.93 -15.21 -1.90
C PHE A 103 8.32 -14.70 -1.64
N SER A 104 8.58 -13.46 -2.05
CA SER A 104 9.78 -12.71 -1.72
C SER A 104 9.39 -11.31 -1.25
N TYR A 105 10.00 -10.87 -0.17
CA TYR A 105 9.67 -9.61 0.49
C TYR A 105 10.88 -9.12 1.31
N PRO A 106 10.92 -7.82 1.68
CA PRO A 106 12.04 -7.29 2.46
C PRO A 106 12.18 -7.98 3.81
N VAL A 107 13.39 -8.39 4.15
CA VAL A 107 13.73 -9.03 5.43
C VAL A 107 14.96 -8.39 6.05
N VAL A 108 15.20 -8.68 7.32
CA VAL A 108 16.36 -8.21 8.08
C VAL A 108 17.13 -9.40 8.67
N PRO A 109 18.44 -9.29 8.90
CA PRO A 109 19.19 -10.32 9.62
C PRO A 109 18.66 -10.47 11.05
N ARG A 110 18.42 -11.71 11.51
CA ARG A 110 18.07 -11.99 12.92
C ARG A 110 19.29 -11.77 13.81
N LYS A 111 20.48 -12.18 13.34
CA LYS A 111 21.77 -12.01 14.02
C LYS A 111 22.78 -11.35 13.07
N ALA A 112 23.81 -10.76 13.63
CA ALA A 112 24.91 -10.20 12.84
C ALA A 112 25.59 -11.33 12.02
N GLY A 113 25.76 -11.09 10.70
CA GLY A 113 26.35 -12.05 9.77
C GLY A 113 25.36 -13.04 9.12
N ASP A 114 24.08 -13.05 9.53
CA ASP A 114 23.07 -13.86 8.89
C ASP A 114 22.84 -13.42 7.44
N LYS A 115 22.42 -14.40 6.63
CA LYS A 115 22.01 -14.25 5.23
C LYS A 115 20.51 -14.49 5.12
N PRO A 116 19.67 -13.50 5.49
CA PRO A 116 18.25 -13.71 5.62
C PRO A 116 17.59 -14.00 4.29
N LEU A 117 16.66 -14.94 4.30
CA LEU A 117 15.78 -15.27 3.20
C LEU A 117 14.32 -14.98 3.60
N SER A 118 13.48 -14.68 2.62
CA SER A 118 12.04 -14.53 2.86
C SER A 118 11.43 -15.80 3.48
N SER A 119 11.96 -16.98 3.12
CA SER A 119 11.52 -18.27 3.70
C SER A 119 11.76 -18.38 5.21
N ASP A 120 12.73 -17.64 5.78
CA ASP A 120 13.01 -17.66 7.22
C ASP A 120 11.92 -16.96 8.05
N TYR A 121 11.09 -16.17 7.37
CA TYR A 121 9.99 -15.39 7.96
C TYR A 121 8.62 -15.82 7.43
N ILE A 122 8.50 -17.00 6.83
CA ILE A 122 7.28 -17.41 6.14
C ILE A 122 6.08 -17.55 7.08
N SER A 123 6.29 -17.92 8.34
CA SER A 123 5.23 -18.02 9.35
C SER A 123 4.69 -16.65 9.70
N GLU A 124 5.59 -15.71 9.97
CA GLU A 124 5.26 -14.31 10.26
C GLU A 124 4.59 -13.65 9.04
N TRP A 125 5.06 -13.95 7.81
CA TRP A 125 4.46 -13.47 6.58
C TRP A 125 3.01 -13.91 6.39
N ARG A 126 2.72 -15.19 6.63
CA ARG A 126 1.35 -15.72 6.55
C ARG A 126 0.42 -15.03 7.55
N GLU A 127 0.90 -14.83 8.76
CA GLU A 127 0.15 -14.13 9.81
C GLU A 127 -0.06 -12.66 9.45
N PHE A 128 0.98 -11.98 8.96
CA PHE A 128 0.91 -10.59 8.50
C PHE A 128 -0.11 -10.41 7.39
N ILE A 129 -0.06 -11.21 6.33
CA ILE A 129 -1.04 -11.14 5.22
C ILE A 129 -2.47 -11.42 5.69
N SER A 130 -2.65 -12.31 6.67
CA SER A 130 -3.97 -12.58 7.23
C SER A 130 -4.53 -11.41 8.02
N LYS A 131 -3.69 -10.71 8.80
CA LYS A 131 -4.09 -9.60 9.68
C LYS A 131 -4.09 -8.25 8.95
N TYR A 132 -3.09 -8.02 8.13
CA TYR A 132 -2.79 -6.72 7.51
C TYR A 132 -2.59 -6.83 5.99
N PRO A 133 -3.60 -7.31 5.22
CA PRO A 133 -3.45 -7.51 3.76
C PRO A 133 -3.18 -6.21 2.99
N TYR A 134 -3.52 -5.06 3.56
CA TYR A 134 -3.26 -3.72 3.01
C TYR A 134 -2.09 -3.01 3.70
N GLY A 135 -1.35 -3.71 4.56
CA GLY A 135 -0.19 -3.15 5.26
C GLY A 135 0.95 -2.80 4.32
N ASN A 136 1.78 -1.83 4.72
CA ASN A 136 2.97 -1.40 4.00
C ASN A 136 4.25 -2.07 4.54
N ALA A 137 5.40 -1.73 3.95
CA ALA A 137 6.69 -2.27 4.37
C ALA A 137 7.06 -1.93 5.83
N TYR A 138 6.63 -0.78 6.33
CA TYR A 138 6.85 -0.39 7.73
C TYR A 138 6.04 -1.28 8.68
N ASP A 139 4.75 -1.53 8.40
CA ASP A 139 3.92 -2.44 9.20
C ASP A 139 4.52 -3.84 9.25
N TRP A 140 5.05 -4.31 8.12
CA TRP A 140 5.73 -5.59 8.05
C TRP A 140 6.99 -5.62 8.93
N LEU A 141 7.86 -4.63 8.80
CA LEU A 141 9.08 -4.55 9.61
C LEU A 141 8.77 -4.41 11.10
N GLN A 142 7.75 -3.64 11.46
CA GLN A 142 7.26 -3.55 12.82
C GLN A 142 6.71 -4.89 13.32
N PHE A 143 5.94 -5.60 12.50
CA PHE A 143 5.36 -6.90 12.82
C PHE A 143 6.43 -7.95 13.18
N ILE A 144 7.58 -7.92 12.50
CA ILE A 144 8.73 -8.80 12.80
C ILE A 144 9.71 -8.22 13.84
N GLY A 145 9.34 -7.12 14.54
CA GLY A 145 10.18 -6.47 15.56
C GLY A 145 11.44 -5.79 15.01
N ALA A 146 11.36 -5.26 13.80
CA ALA A 146 12.49 -4.66 13.09
C ALA A 146 12.20 -3.22 12.58
N GLU A 147 11.32 -2.47 13.25
CA GLU A 147 10.90 -1.13 12.86
C GLU A 147 12.05 -0.12 12.72
N ASN A 148 13.18 -0.36 13.41
CA ASN A 148 14.36 0.50 13.38
C ASN A 148 15.45 0.00 12.41
N LYS A 149 15.18 -1.08 11.66
CA LYS A 149 16.11 -1.64 10.67
C LYS A 149 15.59 -1.38 9.27
N GLN A 150 16.51 -1.27 8.34
CA GLN A 150 16.17 -1.21 6.92
C GLN A 150 15.98 -2.64 6.41
N GLY A 151 14.78 -2.95 5.89
CA GLY A 151 14.54 -4.20 5.17
C GLY A 151 15.33 -4.26 3.87
N ASN A 152 15.63 -5.47 3.39
CA ASN A 152 16.33 -5.67 2.12
C ASN A 152 15.91 -7.00 1.47
N ILE A 153 15.92 -7.05 0.13
CA ILE A 153 15.85 -8.28 -0.66
C ILE A 153 17.27 -8.56 -1.13
N THR A 154 17.94 -9.50 -0.49
CA THR A 154 19.37 -9.68 -0.61
C THR A 154 19.79 -10.47 -1.86
N ALA A 155 21.09 -10.44 -2.18
CA ALA A 155 21.68 -11.31 -3.18
C ALA A 155 21.43 -12.81 -2.93
N TYR A 156 21.35 -13.21 -1.68
CA TYR A 156 21.05 -14.60 -1.29
C TYR A 156 19.62 -14.97 -1.62
N GLU A 157 18.67 -14.05 -1.39
CA GLU A 157 17.28 -14.20 -1.81
C GLU A 157 17.19 -14.34 -3.33
N CYS A 158 17.88 -13.50 -4.10
CA CYS A 158 17.90 -13.61 -5.57
C CYS A 158 18.40 -14.98 -6.03
N ASN A 159 19.47 -15.51 -5.42
CA ASN A 159 19.98 -16.86 -5.74
C ASN A 159 19.00 -17.96 -5.37
N ASP A 160 18.31 -17.85 -4.24
CA ASP A 160 17.26 -18.81 -3.82
C ASP A 160 16.06 -18.79 -4.77
N ILE A 161 15.64 -17.61 -5.22
CA ILE A 161 14.60 -17.43 -6.25
C ILE A 161 15.01 -18.14 -7.54
N ILE A 162 16.21 -17.92 -8.04
CA ILE A 162 16.74 -18.58 -9.25
C ILE A 162 16.69 -20.11 -9.08
N ARG A 163 17.14 -20.60 -7.95
CA ARG A 163 17.13 -22.04 -7.65
C ARG A 163 15.70 -22.60 -7.64
N LYS A 164 14.78 -21.99 -6.93
CA LYS A 164 13.37 -22.43 -6.80
C LYS A 164 12.65 -22.45 -8.16
N LEU A 165 12.80 -21.37 -8.93
CA LEU A 165 12.12 -21.26 -10.22
C LEU A 165 12.75 -22.10 -11.33
N SER A 166 13.99 -22.55 -11.18
CA SER A 166 14.63 -23.51 -12.10
C SER A 166 14.10 -24.94 -11.95
N LEU A 167 13.44 -25.27 -10.84
CA LEU A 167 12.80 -26.57 -10.65
C LEU A 167 11.52 -26.70 -11.50
N LYS A 168 11.08 -27.93 -11.77
CA LYS A 168 9.75 -28.16 -12.37
C LYS A 168 8.65 -27.79 -11.40
N SER A 169 7.48 -27.39 -11.92
CA SER A 169 6.28 -27.23 -11.10
C SER A 169 5.90 -28.57 -10.45
N PHE A 170 5.39 -28.51 -9.23
CA PHE A 170 5.07 -29.71 -8.45
C PHE A 170 3.65 -30.22 -8.75
N GLU A 171 2.65 -29.34 -8.74
CA GLU A 171 1.26 -29.73 -8.91
C GLU A 171 0.44 -28.81 -9.82
N SER A 172 0.86 -27.56 -10.00
CA SER A 172 0.18 -26.62 -10.90
C SER A 172 0.84 -26.57 -12.27
N GLY A 173 0.11 -26.07 -13.27
CA GLY A 173 0.67 -25.78 -14.59
C GLY A 173 1.68 -24.61 -14.58
N PHE A 174 1.69 -23.79 -13.54
CA PHE A 174 2.51 -22.59 -13.41
C PHE A 174 3.36 -22.59 -12.15
N LYS A 175 4.56 -22.00 -12.24
CA LYS A 175 5.37 -21.56 -11.10
C LYS A 175 5.22 -20.06 -10.98
N ILE A 176 4.91 -19.56 -9.80
CA ILE A 176 4.65 -18.14 -9.59
C ILE A 176 5.56 -17.60 -8.50
N LEU A 177 6.22 -16.47 -8.78
CA LEU A 177 6.89 -15.65 -7.78
C LEU A 177 6.05 -14.41 -7.56
N VAL A 178 5.57 -14.21 -6.33
CA VAL A 178 5.02 -12.94 -5.87
C VAL A 178 6.12 -12.22 -5.09
N MET A 179 6.69 -11.18 -5.68
CA MET A 179 7.71 -10.34 -5.05
C MET A 179 7.08 -9.04 -4.60
N TRP A 180 7.00 -8.84 -3.30
CA TRP A 180 6.48 -7.61 -2.71
C TRP A 180 7.62 -6.65 -2.40
N MET A 181 7.44 -5.38 -2.76
CA MET A 181 8.39 -4.28 -2.58
C MET A 181 9.74 -4.52 -3.29
N PRO A 182 9.74 -4.73 -4.64
CA PRO A 182 10.96 -4.89 -5.42
C PRO A 182 11.89 -3.67 -5.33
N GLU A 183 11.43 -2.52 -4.84
CA GLU A 183 12.22 -1.33 -4.49
C GLU A 183 13.37 -1.65 -3.53
N TYR A 184 13.22 -2.70 -2.72
CA TYR A 184 14.24 -3.17 -1.75
C TYR A 184 15.27 -4.12 -2.35
N LEU A 185 15.21 -4.40 -3.65
CA LEU A 185 16.24 -5.19 -4.37
C LEU A 185 17.54 -4.40 -4.55
N GLY A 186 17.44 -3.07 -4.72
CA GLY A 186 18.57 -2.27 -5.09
C GLY A 186 19.33 -2.86 -6.31
N ASN A 187 20.66 -2.80 -6.31
CA ASN A 187 21.48 -3.33 -7.39
C ASN A 187 21.45 -4.87 -7.51
N GLU A 188 21.03 -5.59 -6.47
CA GLU A 188 20.94 -7.05 -6.48
C GLU A 188 19.92 -7.58 -7.47
N GLY A 189 18.94 -6.74 -7.84
CA GLY A 189 17.93 -7.04 -8.86
C GLY A 189 18.52 -7.43 -10.23
N ASN A 190 19.75 -6.98 -10.54
CA ASN A 190 20.45 -7.37 -11.76
C ASN A 190 20.67 -8.88 -11.88
N LYS A 191 20.74 -9.61 -10.77
CA LYS A 191 20.87 -11.07 -10.76
C LYS A 191 19.64 -11.79 -11.31
N LEU A 192 18.48 -11.16 -11.24
CA LEU A 192 17.22 -11.72 -11.72
C LEU A 192 16.96 -11.45 -13.21
N LEU A 193 17.70 -10.54 -13.84
CA LEU A 193 17.44 -10.09 -15.21
C LEU A 193 17.40 -11.24 -16.21
N LYS A 194 18.42 -12.14 -16.18
CA LYS A 194 18.46 -13.29 -17.09
C LYS A 194 17.24 -14.22 -16.89
N LEU A 195 16.81 -14.40 -15.64
CA LEU A 195 15.66 -15.23 -15.32
C LEU A 195 14.34 -14.59 -15.75
N ILE A 196 14.24 -13.26 -15.70
CA ILE A 196 13.09 -12.51 -16.19
C ILE A 196 13.05 -12.46 -17.71
N GLU A 197 14.21 -12.35 -18.38
CA GLU A 197 14.29 -12.36 -19.86
C GLU A 197 13.94 -13.72 -20.46
N GLU A 198 14.51 -14.77 -19.91
CA GLU A 198 14.39 -16.15 -20.41
C GLU A 198 13.85 -17.06 -19.28
N PRO A 199 12.59 -16.88 -18.88
CA PRO A 199 12.05 -17.67 -17.77
C PRO A 199 11.88 -19.15 -18.18
N PRO A 200 12.06 -20.07 -17.25
CA PRO A 200 11.66 -21.46 -17.46
C PRO A 200 10.17 -21.55 -17.87
N PRO A 201 9.78 -22.57 -18.62
CA PRO A 201 8.39 -22.72 -19.09
C PRO A 201 7.37 -22.56 -17.93
N ASN A 202 6.27 -21.87 -18.23
CA ASN A 202 5.17 -21.63 -17.28
C ASN A 202 5.61 -20.97 -15.98
N THR A 203 6.56 -20.06 -16.06
CA THR A 203 6.98 -19.25 -14.91
C THR A 203 6.37 -17.85 -15.02
N LEU A 204 5.74 -17.38 -13.93
CA LEU A 204 5.12 -16.07 -13.82
C LEU A 204 5.74 -15.27 -12.67
N PHE A 205 6.22 -14.07 -13.00
CA PHE A 205 6.67 -13.10 -12.01
C PHE A 205 5.56 -12.07 -11.78
N ILE A 206 5.20 -11.83 -10.54
CA ILE A 206 4.29 -10.77 -10.12
C ILE A 206 5.07 -9.88 -9.15
N LEU A 207 5.55 -8.75 -9.64
CA LEU A 207 6.22 -7.74 -8.84
C LEU A 207 5.17 -6.76 -8.33
N VAL A 208 5.14 -6.50 -7.04
CA VAL A 208 4.15 -5.61 -6.39
C VAL A 208 4.89 -4.44 -5.79
N ALA A 209 4.73 -3.27 -6.39
CA ALA A 209 5.48 -2.06 -6.12
C ALA A 209 4.58 -0.86 -5.80
N GLU A 210 5.12 0.09 -5.07
CA GLU A 210 4.49 1.38 -4.76
C GLU A 210 5.14 2.53 -5.55
N ASN A 211 6.43 2.41 -5.87
CA ASN A 211 7.22 3.46 -6.53
C ASN A 211 8.17 2.88 -7.59
N GLU A 212 7.81 3.06 -8.86
CA GLU A 212 8.61 2.60 -9.99
C GLU A 212 10.00 3.27 -10.08
N SER A 213 10.15 4.51 -9.58
CA SER A 213 11.43 5.22 -9.66
C SER A 213 12.54 4.59 -8.81
N LEU A 214 12.19 3.72 -7.86
CA LEU A 214 13.13 2.99 -7.01
C LEU A 214 13.47 1.60 -7.57
N ILE A 215 12.85 1.20 -8.68
CA ILE A 215 13.09 -0.09 -9.35
C ILE A 215 14.09 0.11 -10.49
N LEU A 216 14.98 -0.85 -10.68
CA LEU A 216 15.92 -0.81 -11.79
C LEU A 216 15.21 -0.70 -13.13
N GLN A 217 15.60 0.24 -13.97
CA GLN A 217 15.03 0.45 -15.31
C GLN A 217 15.13 -0.81 -16.18
N THR A 218 16.14 -1.64 -15.96
CA THR A 218 16.34 -2.93 -16.61
C THR A 218 15.26 -3.95 -16.24
N ILE A 219 14.68 -3.92 -15.04
CA ILE A 219 13.54 -4.73 -14.63
C ILE A 219 12.27 -4.16 -15.21
N LEU A 220 12.08 -2.84 -15.12
CA LEU A 220 10.88 -2.17 -15.63
C LEU A 220 10.66 -2.44 -17.14
N SER A 221 11.73 -2.39 -17.93
CA SER A 221 11.66 -2.60 -19.38
C SER A 221 11.26 -4.03 -19.79
N ARG A 222 11.27 -4.98 -18.86
CA ARG A 222 10.95 -6.42 -19.07
C ARG A 222 9.65 -6.86 -18.41
N THR A 223 8.97 -5.95 -17.77
CA THR A 223 7.71 -6.23 -17.07
C THR A 223 6.54 -5.53 -17.76
N GLN A 224 5.41 -6.21 -17.83
CA GLN A 224 4.16 -5.58 -18.25
C GLN A 224 3.53 -4.86 -17.07
N LEU A 225 3.32 -3.55 -17.21
CA LEU A 225 2.72 -2.72 -16.19
C LEU A 225 1.22 -2.99 -16.04
N VAL A 226 0.80 -3.26 -14.80
CA VAL A 226 -0.59 -3.29 -14.36
C VAL A 226 -0.77 -2.18 -13.32
N LYS A 227 -1.36 -1.05 -13.72
CA LYS A 227 -1.64 0.06 -12.80
C LYS A 227 -2.78 -0.30 -11.88
N ILE A 228 -2.57 -0.14 -10.56
CA ILE A 228 -3.56 -0.30 -9.52
C ILE A 228 -3.94 1.10 -9.02
N PRO A 229 -5.09 1.65 -9.41
CA PRO A 229 -5.48 2.98 -8.96
C PRO A 229 -5.73 3.02 -7.45
N ALA A 230 -5.69 4.21 -6.88
CA ALA A 230 -6.18 4.44 -5.53
C ALA A 230 -7.66 4.02 -5.43
N LEU A 231 -8.07 3.56 -4.27
CA LEU A 231 -9.48 3.19 -4.04
C LEU A 231 -10.37 4.43 -4.09
N THR A 232 -11.61 4.25 -4.52
CA THR A 232 -12.59 5.34 -4.44
C THR A 232 -13.07 5.53 -3.00
N GLY A 233 -13.59 6.72 -2.68
CA GLY A 233 -14.20 6.96 -1.37
C GLY A 233 -15.37 6.00 -1.09
N GLU A 234 -16.12 5.61 -2.13
CA GLU A 234 -17.20 4.62 -2.03
C GLU A 234 -16.68 3.22 -1.70
N ASP A 235 -15.58 2.80 -2.33
CA ASP A 235 -14.93 1.51 -2.04
C ASP A 235 -14.49 1.42 -0.57
N ILE A 236 -13.86 2.49 -0.07
CA ILE A 236 -13.38 2.56 1.32
C ILE A 236 -14.58 2.60 2.28
N THR A 237 -15.58 3.45 2.02
CA THR A 237 -16.79 3.54 2.84
C THR A 237 -17.48 2.19 2.94
N GLY A 238 -17.73 1.55 1.79
CA GLY A 238 -18.38 0.23 1.75
C GLY A 238 -17.57 -0.84 2.50
N ALA A 239 -16.24 -0.80 2.40
CA ALA A 239 -15.36 -1.72 3.12
C ALA A 239 -15.36 -1.48 4.65
N LEU A 240 -15.36 -0.23 5.10
CA LEU A 240 -15.43 0.11 6.52
C LEU A 240 -16.77 -0.27 7.14
N VAL A 241 -17.87 -0.02 6.44
CA VAL A 241 -19.21 -0.44 6.89
C VAL A 241 -19.31 -1.96 6.96
N SER A 242 -18.91 -2.68 5.89
CA SER A 242 -19.11 -4.12 5.79
C SER A 242 -18.14 -4.96 6.61
N LYS A 243 -16.88 -4.53 6.75
CA LYS A 243 -15.82 -5.30 7.42
C LYS A 243 -15.52 -4.81 8.84
N ALA A 244 -15.69 -3.52 9.11
CA ALA A 244 -15.39 -2.92 10.40
C ALA A 244 -16.66 -2.53 11.20
N ASN A 245 -17.85 -2.74 10.64
CA ASN A 245 -19.16 -2.41 11.25
C ASN A 245 -19.29 -0.93 11.69
N LEU A 246 -18.64 -0.01 10.97
CA LEU A 246 -18.77 1.41 11.24
C LEU A 246 -20.13 1.94 10.74
N ALA A 247 -20.62 3.00 11.40
CA ALA A 247 -21.73 3.77 10.87
C ALA A 247 -21.34 4.44 9.54
N GLU A 248 -22.26 4.49 8.57
CA GLU A 248 -21.99 4.97 7.21
C GLU A 248 -21.41 6.39 7.18
N GLU A 249 -21.94 7.28 8.04
CA GLU A 249 -21.47 8.66 8.13
C GLU A 249 -20.01 8.76 8.60
N GLN A 250 -19.63 7.98 9.63
CA GLN A 250 -18.25 7.91 10.11
C GLN A 250 -17.33 7.30 9.06
N ALA A 251 -17.81 6.25 8.38
CA ALA A 251 -17.04 5.61 7.31
C ALA A 251 -16.76 6.57 6.15
N ARG A 252 -17.73 7.42 5.77
CA ARG A 252 -17.54 8.46 4.74
C ARG A 252 -16.51 9.50 5.16
N GLN A 253 -16.56 9.97 6.40
CA GLN A 253 -15.59 10.94 6.91
C GLN A 253 -14.17 10.38 6.88
N ILE A 254 -13.99 9.14 7.35
CA ILE A 254 -12.69 8.47 7.30
C ILE A 254 -12.22 8.27 5.85
N ALA A 255 -13.11 7.86 4.95
CA ALA A 255 -12.78 7.65 3.54
C ALA A 255 -12.33 8.93 2.83
N LEU A 256 -12.90 10.08 3.19
CA LEU A 256 -12.49 11.39 2.68
C LEU A 256 -11.05 11.73 3.10
N ILE A 257 -10.69 11.50 4.37
CA ILE A 257 -9.36 11.79 4.91
C ILE A 257 -8.32 10.81 4.36
N ALA A 258 -8.71 9.55 4.18
CA ALA A 258 -7.82 8.48 3.72
C ALA A 258 -7.42 8.57 2.23
N GLU A 259 -8.10 9.40 1.41
CA GLU A 259 -7.75 9.72 0.02
C GLU A 259 -7.39 8.49 -0.85
N GLY A 260 -8.15 7.41 -0.71
CA GLY A 260 -7.93 6.19 -1.50
C GLY A 260 -6.95 5.19 -0.86
N ASN A 261 -6.40 5.48 0.32
CA ASN A 261 -5.53 4.61 1.10
C ASN A 261 -6.32 3.85 2.18
N TYR A 262 -6.68 2.59 1.93
CA TYR A 262 -7.45 1.80 2.90
C TYR A 262 -6.68 1.47 4.18
N ARG A 263 -5.34 1.37 4.12
CA ARG A 263 -4.49 1.22 5.31
C ARG A 263 -4.66 2.42 6.24
N GLU A 264 -4.60 3.62 5.69
CA GLU A 264 -4.82 4.86 6.42
C GLU A 264 -6.22 4.91 7.03
N ALA A 265 -7.24 4.51 6.26
CA ALA A 265 -8.61 4.44 6.76
C ALA A 265 -8.74 3.54 7.99
N LEU A 266 -8.06 2.38 8.01
CA LEU A 266 -8.04 1.48 9.17
C LEU A 266 -7.31 2.11 10.37
N GLN A 267 -6.24 2.86 10.14
CA GLN A 267 -5.52 3.56 11.21
C GLN A 267 -6.35 4.70 11.79
N LEU A 268 -6.98 5.51 10.95
CA LEU A 268 -7.90 6.57 11.38
C LEU A 268 -9.05 6.00 12.21
N MET A 269 -9.59 4.83 11.82
CA MET A 269 -10.63 4.14 12.58
C MET A 269 -10.15 3.73 13.98
N GLN A 270 -8.93 3.20 14.10
CA GLN A 270 -8.36 2.76 15.39
C GLN A 270 -8.07 3.93 16.33
N HIS A 271 -7.86 5.14 15.79
CA HIS A 271 -7.51 6.35 16.51
C HIS A 271 -8.62 7.40 16.46
N ALA A 272 -9.86 6.99 16.19
CA ALA A 272 -11.02 7.89 16.16
C ALA A 272 -11.28 8.62 17.50
N ASP A 273 -10.73 8.11 18.61
CA ASP A 273 -10.77 8.73 19.93
C ASP A 273 -9.70 9.82 20.15
N GLU A 274 -8.75 10.00 19.23
CA GLU A 274 -7.72 11.02 19.38
C GLU A 274 -8.21 12.38 18.86
N ASP A 275 -8.24 13.36 19.75
CA ASP A 275 -8.66 14.74 19.40
C ASP A 275 -7.52 15.50 18.70
N TRP A 276 -7.26 15.10 17.43
CA TRP A 276 -6.28 15.80 16.57
C TRP A 276 -6.61 17.27 16.40
N GLN A 277 -7.88 17.63 16.44
CA GLN A 277 -8.32 19.02 16.32
C GLN A 277 -7.88 19.84 17.52
N SER A 278 -7.99 19.30 18.74
CA SER A 278 -7.50 19.97 19.96
C SER A 278 -5.99 20.12 19.93
N LEU A 279 -5.28 19.05 19.59
CA LEU A 279 -3.81 19.03 19.50
C LEU A 279 -3.30 20.08 18.49
N LEU A 280 -3.96 20.19 17.33
CA LEU A 280 -3.64 21.20 16.31
C LEU A 280 -3.94 22.63 16.80
N ARG A 281 -5.07 22.81 17.47
CA ARG A 281 -5.45 24.10 18.05
C ARG A 281 -4.43 24.55 19.09
N GLU A 282 -3.97 23.65 19.94
CA GLU A 282 -2.92 23.95 20.93
C GLU A 282 -1.61 24.34 20.26
N TRP A 283 -1.21 23.61 19.21
CA TRP A 283 0.00 23.96 18.45
C TRP A 283 -0.07 25.32 17.81
N LEU A 284 -1.15 25.63 17.08
CA LEU A 284 -1.34 26.94 16.46
C LEU A 284 -1.41 28.08 17.50
N ASN A 285 -2.06 27.82 18.65
CA ASN A 285 -2.04 28.81 19.75
C ASN A 285 -0.65 28.99 20.36
N ALA A 286 0.14 27.91 20.49
CA ALA A 286 1.51 28.00 20.97
C ALA A 286 2.39 28.80 19.99
N ILE A 287 2.18 28.61 18.67
CA ILE A 287 2.89 29.36 17.63
C ILE A 287 2.51 30.85 17.64
N LEU A 288 1.21 31.18 17.72
CA LEU A 288 0.71 32.54 17.45
C LEU A 288 0.53 33.39 18.69
N LYS A 289 0.25 32.77 19.86
CA LYS A 289 -0.17 33.52 21.05
C LYS A 289 0.68 33.27 22.30
N ASN A 290 1.00 31.99 22.58
CA ASN A 290 1.52 31.60 23.90
C ASN A 290 3.05 31.61 23.99
N GLY A 291 3.75 31.77 22.87
CA GLY A 291 5.19 31.95 22.80
C GLY A 291 6.05 30.69 23.08
N PRO A 292 7.40 30.89 23.21
CA PRO A 292 8.36 29.78 23.15
C PRO A 292 8.17 28.66 24.21
N ILE A 293 7.76 29.02 25.43
CA ILE A 293 7.58 28.05 26.51
C ILE A 293 6.46 27.07 26.18
N ALA A 294 5.33 27.55 25.65
CA ALA A 294 4.22 26.72 25.23
C ALA A 294 4.59 25.84 24.01
N GLN A 295 5.40 26.39 23.09
CA GLN A 295 5.91 25.64 21.95
C GLN A 295 6.77 24.45 22.39
N VAL A 296 7.72 24.68 23.31
CA VAL A 296 8.59 23.61 23.84
C VAL A 296 7.76 22.52 24.54
N LYS A 297 6.79 22.92 25.38
CA LYS A 297 5.92 21.95 26.06
C LYS A 297 5.14 21.09 25.07
N TRP A 298 4.51 21.71 24.07
CA TRP A 298 3.76 20.99 23.04
C TRP A 298 4.66 20.04 22.24
N ILE A 299 5.88 20.48 21.87
CA ILE A 299 6.85 19.66 21.14
C ILE A 299 7.28 18.46 21.99
N ASP A 300 7.49 18.62 23.28
CA ASP A 300 7.82 17.51 24.17
C ASP A 300 6.70 16.48 24.27
N GLU A 301 5.44 16.89 24.18
CA GLU A 301 4.27 16.00 24.15
C GLU A 301 4.17 15.25 22.83
N VAL A 302 4.22 15.96 21.70
CA VAL A 302 4.14 15.36 20.35
C VAL A 302 5.34 14.46 20.03
N SER A 303 6.53 14.80 20.54
CA SER A 303 7.72 13.98 20.33
C SER A 303 7.63 12.59 20.98
N LYS A 304 6.74 12.41 21.98
CA LYS A 304 6.47 11.12 22.63
C LYS A 304 5.47 10.26 21.88
N LEU A 305 4.74 10.85 20.92
CA LEU A 305 3.86 10.10 20.03
C LEU A 305 4.73 9.22 19.12
N GLY A 306 4.28 8.00 18.86
CA GLY A 306 4.94 7.14 17.88
C GLY A 306 4.90 7.76 16.48
N ARG A 307 5.81 7.35 15.59
CA ARG A 307 5.98 7.93 14.24
C ARG A 307 4.69 7.94 13.43
N GLU A 308 3.91 6.86 13.50
CA GLU A 308 2.64 6.78 12.79
C GLU A 308 1.66 7.84 13.27
N LYS A 309 1.54 8.05 14.58
CA LYS A 309 0.68 9.10 15.13
C LYS A 309 1.13 10.50 14.73
N GLN A 310 2.44 10.74 14.69
CA GLN A 310 3.00 12.00 14.22
C GLN A 310 2.66 12.24 12.74
N LYS A 311 2.78 11.23 11.89
CA LYS A 311 2.38 11.31 10.47
C LYS A 311 0.88 11.57 10.32
N GLN A 312 0.05 10.85 11.06
CA GLN A 312 -1.41 11.01 11.05
C GLN A 312 -1.81 12.43 11.46
N PHE A 313 -1.17 12.98 12.50
CA PHE A 313 -1.39 14.35 12.92
C PHE A 313 -1.03 15.36 11.81
N LEU A 314 0.12 15.18 11.14
CA LEU A 314 0.51 16.06 10.03
C LEU A 314 -0.44 15.93 8.83
N ARG A 315 -0.89 14.71 8.50
CA ARG A 315 -1.88 14.48 7.44
C ARG A 315 -3.23 15.11 7.77
N TYR A 316 -3.68 14.99 9.03
CA TYR A 316 -4.89 15.66 9.48
C TYR A 316 -4.80 17.18 9.29
N PHE A 317 -3.65 17.78 9.58
CA PHE A 317 -3.44 19.19 9.34
C PHE A 317 -3.44 19.54 7.85
N ASN A 318 -2.77 18.75 7.01
CA ASN A 318 -2.81 18.92 5.54
C ASN A 318 -4.25 18.86 5.03
N HIS A 319 -5.02 17.86 5.46
CA HIS A 319 -6.43 17.74 5.10
C HIS A 319 -7.22 19.02 5.43
N LEU A 320 -7.08 19.56 6.64
CA LEU A 320 -7.78 20.80 7.03
C LEU A 320 -7.33 22.02 6.22
N LEU A 321 -6.06 22.10 5.85
CA LEU A 321 -5.55 23.18 4.96
C LEU A 321 -6.14 23.06 3.55
N GLU A 322 -6.21 21.85 3.00
CA GLU A 322 -6.85 21.62 1.71
C GLU A 322 -8.33 21.97 1.73
N GLN A 323 -9.05 21.61 2.81
CA GLN A 323 -10.43 22.02 2.99
C GLN A 323 -10.57 23.54 3.13
N ALA A 324 -9.62 24.21 3.79
CA ALA A 324 -9.60 25.65 3.90
C ALA A 324 -9.39 26.32 2.52
N ILE A 325 -8.51 25.78 1.69
CA ILE A 325 -8.31 26.23 0.29
C ILE A 325 -9.58 26.00 -0.54
N ARG A 326 -10.17 24.83 -0.48
CA ARG A 326 -11.43 24.50 -1.18
C ARG A 326 -12.57 25.41 -0.75
N LEU A 327 -12.69 25.69 0.56
CA LEU A 327 -13.67 26.60 1.10
C LEU A 327 -13.52 28.02 0.53
N GLN A 328 -12.28 28.48 0.38
CA GLN A 328 -11.98 29.79 -0.20
C GLN A 328 -12.29 29.85 -1.70
N ALA A 329 -12.05 28.76 -2.44
CA ALA A 329 -12.22 28.71 -3.88
C ALA A 329 -13.68 28.46 -4.31
N MET A 330 -14.42 27.58 -3.59
CA MET A 330 -15.72 27.06 -4.01
C MET A 330 -16.88 27.54 -3.14
N GLY A 331 -16.62 28.11 -1.97
CA GLY A 331 -17.63 28.52 -1.00
C GLY A 331 -18.23 27.36 -0.18
N ALA A 332 -18.78 27.69 0.98
CA ALA A 332 -19.28 26.71 1.95
C ALA A 332 -20.43 25.82 1.45
N GLN A 333 -21.21 26.31 0.48
CA GLN A 333 -22.39 25.61 -0.03
C GLN A 333 -22.08 24.37 -0.87
N ASN A 334 -20.85 24.28 -1.39
CA ASN A 334 -20.42 23.19 -2.27
C ASN A 334 -19.51 22.15 -1.56
N LEU A 335 -19.31 22.34 -0.24
CA LEU A 335 -18.48 21.45 0.56
C LEU A 335 -19.34 20.62 1.53
N HIS A 336 -19.25 19.32 1.44
CA HIS A 336 -19.93 18.38 2.35
C HIS A 336 -19.00 18.01 3.51
N LEU A 337 -18.72 18.99 4.38
CA LEU A 337 -17.85 18.82 5.56
C LEU A 337 -18.66 18.85 6.86
N PRO A 338 -18.20 18.16 7.92
CA PRO A 338 -18.73 18.33 9.26
C PRO A 338 -18.63 19.80 9.70
N THR A 339 -19.63 20.27 10.45
CA THR A 339 -19.73 21.69 10.85
C THR A 339 -18.50 22.17 11.64
N ASN A 340 -17.91 21.31 12.47
CA ASN A 340 -16.70 21.60 13.25
C ASN A 340 -15.46 21.79 12.36
N GLU A 341 -15.29 20.98 11.30
CA GLU A 341 -14.18 21.13 10.35
C GLU A 341 -14.35 22.36 9.46
N LEU A 342 -15.59 22.62 9.02
CA LEU A 342 -15.90 23.83 8.25
C LEU A 342 -15.57 25.12 9.03
N ASP A 343 -15.91 25.16 10.32
CA ASP A 343 -15.59 26.29 11.20
C ASP A 343 -14.07 26.41 11.41
N PHE A 344 -13.37 25.28 11.58
CA PHE A 344 -11.92 25.27 11.72
C PHE A 344 -11.22 25.72 10.44
N ALA A 345 -11.63 25.22 9.27
CA ALA A 345 -11.13 25.64 7.96
C ALA A 345 -11.35 27.16 7.73
N GLY A 346 -12.53 27.67 8.12
CA GLY A 346 -12.81 29.11 8.07
C GLY A 346 -11.89 29.94 8.98
N ARG A 347 -11.48 29.41 10.12
CA ARG A 347 -10.49 30.07 11.01
C ARG A 347 -9.09 29.99 10.44
N LEU A 348 -8.68 28.89 9.79
CA LEU A 348 -7.41 28.79 9.09
C LEU A 348 -7.28 29.84 7.99
N ASN A 349 -8.34 30.08 7.23
CA ASN A 349 -8.38 31.12 6.20
C ASN A 349 -8.19 32.55 6.74
N LYS A 350 -8.52 32.79 8.02
CA LYS A 350 -8.26 34.07 8.68
C LYS A 350 -6.81 34.22 9.16
N ILE A 351 -6.12 33.12 9.39
CA ILE A 351 -4.76 33.07 9.92
C ILE A 351 -3.73 33.10 8.78
N ALA A 352 -4.01 32.38 7.68
CA ALA A 352 -3.09 32.19 6.57
C ALA A 352 -3.84 32.33 5.23
N GLY A 353 -3.33 33.13 4.32
CA GLY A 353 -3.84 33.21 2.94
C GLY A 353 -3.38 32.03 2.09
N PHE A 354 -3.89 31.93 0.85
CA PHE A 354 -3.65 30.83 -0.07
C PHE A 354 -2.16 30.47 -0.22
N VAL A 355 -1.30 31.46 -0.48
CA VAL A 355 0.15 31.24 -0.66
C VAL A 355 0.80 30.69 0.61
N GLN A 356 0.38 31.20 1.78
CA GLN A 356 0.88 30.73 3.07
C GLN A 356 0.41 29.30 3.35
N GLN A 357 -0.84 28.96 3.06
CA GLN A 357 -1.38 27.61 3.22
C GLN A 357 -0.62 26.62 2.33
N GLN A 358 -0.33 26.94 1.07
CA GLN A 358 0.47 26.13 0.19
C GLN A 358 1.88 25.90 0.76
N ALA A 359 2.55 26.95 1.23
CA ALA A 359 3.87 26.83 1.85
C ALA A 359 3.85 25.97 3.13
N ILE A 360 2.77 26.03 3.92
CA ILE A 360 2.60 25.16 5.09
C ILE A 360 2.48 23.70 4.66
N ILE A 361 1.65 23.38 3.66
CA ILE A 361 1.48 22.02 3.12
C ILE A 361 2.84 21.45 2.68
N GLU A 362 3.64 22.20 1.93
CA GLU A 362 4.98 21.79 1.50
C GLU A 362 5.91 21.44 2.68
N GLU A 363 5.86 22.22 3.76
CA GLU A 363 6.68 21.93 4.95
C GLU A 363 6.16 20.75 5.77
N LEU A 364 4.84 20.51 5.81
CA LEU A 364 4.24 19.34 6.44
C LEU A 364 4.59 18.04 5.67
N ASP A 365 4.60 18.10 4.34
CA ASP A 365 4.99 16.97 3.48
C ASP A 365 6.47 16.62 3.67
N LYS A 366 7.35 17.66 3.71
CA LYS A 366 8.76 17.45 4.03
C LYS A 366 8.95 16.85 5.42
N ALA A 367 8.18 17.29 6.41
CA ALA A 367 8.25 16.75 7.76
C ALA A 367 7.81 15.27 7.79
N SER A 368 6.73 14.91 7.10
CA SER A 368 6.27 13.53 6.95
C SER A 368 7.35 12.64 6.32
N TYR A 369 8.00 13.11 5.25
CA TYR A 369 9.12 12.45 4.60
C TYR A 369 10.32 12.21 5.56
N TYR A 370 10.65 13.17 6.41
CA TYR A 370 11.73 13.02 7.38
C TYR A 370 11.38 12.06 8.53
N ILE A 371 10.11 12.01 8.96
CA ILE A 371 9.63 11.03 9.96
C ILE A 371 9.83 9.61 9.44
N GLU A 372 9.50 9.36 8.17
CA GLU A 372 9.72 8.06 7.53
C GLU A 372 11.20 7.63 7.51
N ARG A 373 12.10 8.60 7.45
CA ARG A 373 13.56 8.39 7.46
C ARG A 373 14.20 8.45 8.83
N ASN A 374 13.42 8.27 9.88
CA ASN A 374 13.90 8.21 11.25
C ASN A 374 14.53 9.52 11.78
N ALA A 375 14.11 10.67 11.28
CA ALA A 375 14.53 11.94 11.86
C ALA A 375 14.16 12.04 13.34
N ASN A 376 14.99 12.75 14.12
CA ASN A 376 14.67 13.01 15.51
C ASN A 376 13.40 13.87 15.63
N PRO A 377 12.32 13.36 16.24
CA PRO A 377 11.02 14.03 16.25
C PRO A 377 11.10 15.41 16.92
N LYS A 378 11.84 15.51 18.02
CA LYS A 378 11.97 16.77 18.78
C LYS A 378 12.60 17.86 17.94
N MET A 379 13.70 17.56 17.25
CA MET A 379 14.36 18.51 16.36
C MET A 379 13.48 18.88 15.17
N LEU A 380 12.79 17.88 14.59
CA LEU A 380 11.91 18.09 13.46
C LEU A 380 10.75 19.02 13.80
N PHE A 381 10.03 18.77 14.89
CA PHE A 381 8.91 19.61 15.31
C PHE A 381 9.33 20.99 15.78
N HIS A 382 10.55 21.16 16.35
CA HIS A 382 11.12 22.48 16.60
C HIS A 382 11.33 23.28 15.29
N ALA A 383 12.00 22.66 14.32
CA ALA A 383 12.24 23.30 13.02
C ALA A 383 10.92 23.65 12.31
N LEU A 384 9.96 22.70 12.31
CA LEU A 384 8.65 22.91 11.70
C LEU A 384 7.88 24.04 12.39
N THR A 385 7.87 24.09 13.73
CA THR A 385 7.21 25.15 14.51
C THR A 385 7.74 26.53 14.16
N ILE A 386 9.06 26.67 14.05
CA ILE A 386 9.72 27.94 13.68
C ILE A 386 9.35 28.32 12.24
N LYS A 387 9.38 27.38 11.29
CA LYS A 387 9.01 27.63 9.90
C LYS A 387 7.55 28.07 9.77
N LEU A 388 6.62 27.36 10.43
CA LEU A 388 5.21 27.73 10.43
C LEU A 388 4.99 29.14 11.00
N TYR A 389 5.69 29.51 12.08
CA TYR A 389 5.63 30.87 12.62
C TYR A 389 6.05 31.93 11.56
N HIS A 390 7.15 31.68 10.84
CA HIS A 390 7.61 32.63 9.82
C HIS A 390 6.66 32.72 8.62
N ILE A 391 6.14 31.58 8.14
CA ILE A 391 5.18 31.54 7.04
C ILE A 391 3.91 32.32 7.41
N ILE A 392 3.34 32.06 8.59
CA ILE A 392 2.11 32.72 9.04
C ILE A 392 2.34 34.21 9.31
N ALA A 393 3.49 34.58 9.88
CA ALA A 393 3.84 35.96 10.14
C ALA A 393 4.22 36.78 8.88
N GLY A 394 4.24 36.14 7.69
CA GLY A 394 4.59 36.81 6.43
C GLY A 394 6.05 37.27 6.34
N LYS A 395 6.95 36.69 7.15
CA LYS A 395 8.38 36.95 7.11
C LYS A 395 9.05 35.98 6.15
N GLU A 396 9.89 36.50 5.24
CA GLU A 396 10.70 35.64 4.37
C GLU A 396 11.51 34.66 5.21
N VAL A 397 11.36 33.35 4.89
CA VAL A 397 12.19 32.29 5.49
C VAL A 397 13.57 32.42 4.85
N THR A 398 14.48 33.16 5.47
CA THR A 398 15.91 33.04 5.12
C THR A 398 16.30 31.57 5.32
N ASN A 399 16.75 30.93 4.24
CA ASN A 399 17.29 29.56 4.25
C ASN A 399 18.43 29.50 5.28
N VAL A 400 18.10 29.09 6.49
CA VAL A 400 19.09 28.63 7.47
C VAL A 400 19.18 27.13 7.26
N LEU A 401 20.27 26.73 6.59
CA LEU A 401 20.76 25.37 6.46
C LEU A 401 21.03 24.75 7.83
#